data_fe13e784593695f2d2afe89f8fe2e484
#
_entry.id   fe13e784593695f2d2afe89f8fe2e484
#
_cell.length_a   1.000
_cell.length_b   1.000
_cell.length_c   1.000
_cell.angle_alpha   90.00
_cell.angle_beta   90.00
_cell.angle_gamma   90.00
#
_symmetry.space_group_name_H-M   'P 1'
#
loop_
_entity.id
_entity.type
_entity.pdbx_description
1 polymer ?
#
loop_
_entity_poly.entity_id
_entity_poly.type
_entity_poly.pdbx_seq_one_letter_code
_entity_poly.pdbx_strand_id
1 'polypeptide(L)'
;ATALQRIGRAGHQVGGLPRARFLPTSTHDLVELVALQMAILEGEMDLLKFPENSLDVLAQFLIGLTIIKDWDIDDAYELVSSSWPYRSLPYDDYIEVLDMLDEERRVWLDWEDNRFGKRGFAQMIYYTNIGTIAPDNSYLVFTGDGTLVGQLSSSFVSSLRNGDVFLLGGSTYRVASVRGTRVNVTPATGYRPTIPSWTGEANSRTHELSQAVLRLLGQVSVGARMGTDYEPILTEALQLNKPVAMALKQFLDEHTATTFQVPSNDRILIEQVDSPLPTYVVTTCRGRAFNLALGYLFAGIASKENIIIHELSFDENGFLAKLSHEVEIS
;
A
#
# COMPACT_ATOMS: atom_id res chain seq x y z
N ALA A 1 -9.26 10.22 3.62
CA ALA A 1 -8.49 11.00 4.62
C ALA A 1 -7.38 11.84 3.98
N THR A 2 -6.46 11.29 3.22
CA THR A 2 -5.28 12.01 2.65
C THR A 2 -5.66 13.24 1.83
N ALA A 3 -6.70 13.18 1.01
CA ALA A 3 -7.18 14.31 0.22
C ALA A 3 -7.66 15.46 1.13
N LEU A 4 -8.46 15.16 2.13
CA LEU A 4 -8.94 16.16 3.10
C LEU A 4 -7.81 16.78 3.92
N GLN A 5 -6.81 15.98 4.31
CA GLN A 5 -5.61 16.50 4.98
C GLN A 5 -4.83 17.48 4.09
N ARG A 6 -4.69 17.18 2.79
CA ARG A 6 -4.04 18.10 1.83
C ARG A 6 -4.86 19.36 1.61
N ILE A 7 -6.18 19.24 1.44
CA ILE A 7 -7.09 20.39 1.32
C ILE A 7 -7.02 21.27 2.57
N GLY A 8 -7.01 20.68 3.75
CA GLY A 8 -6.90 21.38 5.03
C GLY A 8 -5.58 22.11 5.26
N ARG A 9 -4.56 21.90 4.40
CA ARG A 9 -3.31 22.69 4.41
C ARG A 9 -3.43 24.00 3.62
N ALA A 10 -4.53 24.25 2.94
CA ALA A 10 -4.82 25.51 2.26
C ALA A 10 -5.64 26.44 3.17
N GLY A 11 -5.56 27.74 2.97
CA GLY A 11 -6.46 28.71 3.64
C GLY A 11 -6.15 28.95 5.12
N HIS A 12 -4.87 29.03 5.51
CA HIS A 12 -4.41 29.25 6.90
C HIS A 12 -4.82 30.61 7.53
N GLN A 13 -5.77 31.32 6.93
CA GLN A 13 -6.31 32.56 7.51
C GLN A 13 -7.55 32.25 8.38
N VAL A 14 -7.73 32.98 9.45
CA VAL A 14 -8.94 32.87 10.29
C VAL A 14 -10.18 33.17 9.44
N GLY A 15 -11.10 32.20 9.35
CA GLY A 15 -12.30 32.29 8.50
C GLY A 15 -12.07 31.97 7.03
N GLY A 16 -10.87 31.59 6.62
CA GLY A 16 -10.57 31.16 5.26
C GLY A 16 -11.18 29.78 4.96
N LEU A 17 -11.79 29.64 3.77
CA LEU A 17 -12.27 28.35 3.29
C LEU A 17 -11.16 27.68 2.46
N PRO A 18 -10.71 26.47 2.83
CA PRO A 18 -9.72 25.74 2.07
C PRO A 18 -10.29 25.35 0.71
N ARG A 19 -9.50 25.55 -0.35
CA ARG A 19 -9.87 25.20 -1.73
C ARG A 19 -8.76 24.39 -2.35
N ALA A 20 -9.13 23.34 -3.08
CA ALA A 20 -8.19 22.52 -3.84
C ALA A 20 -8.70 22.26 -5.25
N ARG A 21 -7.78 21.98 -6.16
CA ARG A 21 -8.06 21.49 -7.51
C ARG A 21 -7.30 20.21 -7.72
N PHE A 22 -7.99 19.20 -8.20
CA PHE A 22 -7.40 17.92 -8.57
C PHE A 22 -7.27 17.88 -10.09
N LEU A 23 -6.10 17.44 -10.56
CA LEU A 23 -5.80 17.32 -11.99
C LEU A 23 -5.60 15.85 -12.31
N PRO A 24 -6.53 15.16 -13.00
CA PRO A 24 -6.33 13.79 -13.42
C PRO A 24 -5.21 13.71 -14.47
N THR A 25 -4.38 12.68 -14.40
CA THR A 25 -3.32 12.40 -15.36
C THR A 25 -3.72 11.29 -16.32
N SER A 26 -4.78 10.56 -15.99
CA SER A 26 -5.36 9.48 -16.80
C SER A 26 -6.88 9.44 -16.64
N THR A 27 -7.56 8.68 -17.50
CA THR A 27 -9.00 8.45 -17.38
C THR A 27 -9.38 7.67 -16.13
N HIS A 28 -8.50 6.76 -15.66
CA HIS A 28 -8.71 6.08 -14.39
C HIS A 28 -8.60 7.02 -13.20
N ASP A 29 -7.63 7.95 -13.22
CA ASP A 29 -7.55 9.01 -12.20
C ASP A 29 -8.80 9.89 -12.21
N LEU A 30 -9.37 10.17 -13.39
CA LEU A 30 -10.60 10.94 -13.49
C LEU A 30 -11.75 10.25 -12.77
N VAL A 31 -11.95 8.95 -12.99
CA VAL A 31 -12.99 8.16 -12.31
C VAL A 31 -12.77 8.18 -10.78
N GLU A 32 -11.54 7.98 -10.35
CA GLU A 32 -11.19 7.97 -8.93
C GLU A 32 -11.41 9.34 -8.28
N LEU A 33 -11.01 10.43 -8.94
CA LEU A 33 -11.20 11.78 -8.42
C LEU A 33 -12.68 12.20 -8.36
N VAL A 34 -13.49 11.74 -9.31
CA VAL A 34 -14.94 11.97 -9.25
C VAL A 34 -15.58 11.16 -8.12
N ALA A 35 -15.19 9.91 -7.94
CA ALA A 35 -15.64 9.10 -6.80
C ALA A 35 -15.19 9.71 -5.45
N LEU A 36 -13.98 10.26 -5.40
CA LEU A 36 -13.48 10.99 -4.23
C LEU A 36 -14.32 12.24 -3.94
N GLN A 37 -14.68 13.02 -4.97
CA GLN A 37 -15.55 14.17 -4.79
C GLN A 37 -16.92 13.75 -4.26
N MET A 38 -17.50 12.69 -4.81
CA MET A 38 -18.77 12.12 -4.33
C MET A 38 -18.68 11.75 -2.85
N ALA A 39 -17.66 10.99 -2.45
CA ALA A 39 -17.45 10.61 -1.06
C ALA A 39 -17.27 11.81 -0.13
N ILE A 40 -16.57 12.85 -0.56
CA ILE A 40 -16.42 14.11 0.22
C ILE A 40 -17.77 14.82 0.39
N LEU A 41 -18.59 14.89 -0.66
CA LEU A 41 -19.92 15.53 -0.59
C LEU A 41 -20.88 14.73 0.31
N GLU A 42 -20.76 13.43 0.35
CA GLU A 42 -21.51 12.51 1.21
C GLU A 42 -20.98 12.47 2.66
N GLY A 43 -19.85 13.14 2.93
CA GLY A 43 -19.23 13.15 4.26
C GLY A 43 -18.57 11.83 4.63
N GLU A 44 -18.30 10.96 3.66
CA GLU A 44 -17.63 9.69 3.88
C GLU A 44 -16.13 9.88 4.14
N MET A 45 -15.62 9.12 5.08
CA MET A 45 -14.20 9.12 5.44
C MET A 45 -13.67 7.69 5.53
N ASP A 46 -12.38 7.55 5.26
CA ASP A 46 -11.70 6.28 5.50
C ASP A 46 -11.76 5.90 6.98
N LEU A 47 -11.94 4.62 7.25
CA LEU A 47 -11.86 4.09 8.62
C LEU A 47 -10.43 4.27 9.16
N LEU A 48 -10.31 5.01 10.24
CA LEU A 48 -9.05 5.13 10.96
C LEU A 48 -8.80 3.83 11.73
N LYS A 49 -7.82 3.06 11.28
CA LYS A 49 -7.30 1.91 12.04
C LYS A 49 -6.15 2.38 12.89
N PHE A 50 -6.35 2.38 14.19
CA PHE A 50 -5.27 2.62 15.14
C PHE A 50 -4.48 1.31 15.32
N PRO A 51 -3.13 1.35 15.26
CA PRO A 51 -2.33 0.21 15.66
C PRO A 51 -2.63 -0.15 17.12
N GLU A 52 -2.91 -1.41 17.38
CA GLU A 52 -3.09 -1.94 18.72
C GLU A 52 -2.01 -3.00 18.99
N ASN A 53 -1.55 -3.07 20.22
CA ASN A 53 -0.59 -4.05 20.72
C ASN A 53 0.69 -4.14 19.86
N SER A 54 1.23 -2.99 19.40
CA SER A 54 2.49 -2.94 18.64
C SER A 54 3.67 -3.28 19.57
N LEU A 55 4.20 -4.51 19.48
CA LEU A 55 5.20 -5.04 20.42
C LEU A 55 6.56 -4.34 20.32
N ASP A 56 6.93 -3.81 19.16
CA ASP A 56 8.14 -3.00 18.96
C ASP A 56 8.05 -1.66 19.71
N VAL A 57 6.89 -1.00 19.67
CA VAL A 57 6.63 0.23 20.44
C VAL A 57 6.56 -0.07 21.92
N LEU A 58 5.97 -1.22 22.32
CA LEU A 58 5.95 -1.69 23.70
C LEU A 58 7.38 -1.90 24.21
N ALA A 59 8.22 -2.61 23.48
CA ALA A 59 9.62 -2.84 23.84
C ALA A 59 10.38 -1.54 24.09
N GLN A 60 10.23 -0.55 23.20
CA GLN A 60 10.84 0.76 23.37
C GLN A 60 10.30 1.49 24.60
N PHE A 61 8.98 1.42 24.84
CA PHE A 61 8.34 2.07 25.99
C PHE A 61 8.83 1.46 27.30
N LEU A 62 8.93 0.12 27.38
CA LEU A 62 9.45 -0.58 28.56
C LEU A 62 10.89 -0.20 28.88
N ILE A 63 11.77 -0.11 27.86
CA ILE A 63 13.13 0.43 28.07
C ILE A 63 13.05 1.86 28.62
N GLY A 64 12.17 2.70 28.09
CA GLY A 64 11.96 4.08 28.57
C GLY A 64 11.54 4.16 30.03
N LEU A 65 10.65 3.27 30.47
CA LEU A 65 10.23 3.18 31.88
C LEU A 65 11.41 2.92 32.80
N THR A 66 12.33 2.06 32.43
CA THR A 66 13.50 1.71 33.25
C THR A 66 14.49 2.86 33.43
N ILE A 67 14.46 3.88 32.56
CA ILE A 67 15.33 5.07 32.70
C ILE A 67 14.90 5.90 33.91
N ILE A 68 13.61 5.87 34.25
CA ILE A 68 13.02 6.65 35.36
C ILE A 68 13.26 5.96 36.70
N LYS A 69 12.94 4.67 36.78
CA LYS A 69 13.09 3.83 37.99
C LYS A 69 13.06 2.36 37.60
N ASP A 70 13.39 1.48 38.56
CA ASP A 70 13.05 0.08 38.46
C ASP A 70 11.55 -0.11 38.71
N TRP A 71 10.93 -1.02 37.98
CA TRP A 71 9.50 -1.25 37.99
C TRP A 71 9.15 -2.65 38.50
N ASP A 72 8.04 -2.76 39.20
CA ASP A 72 7.34 -4.01 39.36
C ASP A 72 6.71 -4.43 38.02
N ILE A 73 6.74 -5.73 37.70
CA ILE A 73 6.29 -6.27 36.42
C ILE A 73 4.79 -6.03 36.25
N ASP A 74 3.99 -6.27 37.28
CA ASP A 74 2.53 -6.14 37.21
C ASP A 74 2.11 -4.67 37.20
N ASP A 75 2.75 -3.81 38.00
CA ASP A 75 2.49 -2.36 37.99
C ASP A 75 2.78 -1.75 36.61
N ALA A 76 3.84 -2.20 35.94
CA ALA A 76 4.18 -1.73 34.61
C ALA A 76 3.18 -2.24 33.57
N TYR A 77 2.69 -3.48 33.70
CA TYR A 77 1.64 -4.00 32.84
C TYR A 77 0.34 -3.22 32.99
N GLU A 78 -0.08 -2.91 34.23
CA GLU A 78 -1.26 -2.09 34.50
C GLU A 78 -1.13 -0.68 33.86
N LEU A 79 0.06 -0.07 33.98
CA LEU A 79 0.33 1.22 33.33
C LEU A 79 0.20 1.14 31.82
N VAL A 80 0.81 0.13 31.18
CA VAL A 80 0.75 -0.08 29.74
C VAL A 80 -0.67 -0.32 29.28
N SER A 81 -1.38 -1.26 29.88
CA SER A 81 -2.74 -1.65 29.53
C SER A 81 -3.80 -0.58 29.83
N SER A 82 -3.49 0.40 30.68
CA SER A 82 -4.32 1.58 30.87
C SER A 82 -4.41 2.50 29.65
N SER A 83 -3.43 2.40 28.74
CA SER A 83 -3.43 3.17 27.50
C SER A 83 -4.31 2.53 26.42
N TRP A 84 -4.98 3.36 25.62
CA TRP A 84 -5.92 2.88 24.60
C TRP A 84 -5.30 1.88 23.61
N PRO A 85 -4.06 2.07 23.08
CA PRO A 85 -3.45 1.12 22.16
C PRO A 85 -3.18 -0.26 22.74
N TYR A 86 -3.01 -0.36 24.06
CA TYR A 86 -2.64 -1.61 24.75
C TYR A 86 -3.74 -2.14 25.70
N ARG A 87 -4.96 -1.58 25.64
CA ARG A 87 -6.07 -2.03 26.51
C ARG A 87 -6.45 -3.50 26.35
N SER A 88 -6.07 -4.12 25.25
CA SER A 88 -6.31 -5.53 24.92
C SER A 88 -5.02 -6.34 24.80
N LEU A 89 -3.90 -5.82 25.35
CA LEU A 89 -2.62 -6.51 25.32
C LEU A 89 -2.70 -7.79 26.18
N PRO A 90 -2.49 -8.99 25.63
CA PRO A 90 -2.36 -10.20 26.43
C PRO A 90 -1.16 -10.09 27.38
N TYR A 91 -1.33 -10.59 28.62
CA TYR A 91 -0.24 -10.59 29.59
C TYR A 91 0.94 -11.44 29.13
N ASP A 92 0.66 -12.55 28.46
CA ASP A 92 1.71 -13.44 27.91
C ASP A 92 2.58 -12.72 26.87
N ASP A 93 1.96 -11.95 25.94
CA ASP A 93 2.71 -11.16 24.95
C ASP A 93 3.59 -10.09 25.64
N TYR A 94 3.09 -9.47 26.70
CA TYR A 94 3.85 -8.50 27.49
C TYR A 94 5.08 -9.17 28.16
N ILE A 95 4.91 -10.34 28.74
CA ILE A 95 6.01 -11.13 29.34
C ILE A 95 7.02 -11.56 28.30
N GLU A 96 6.58 -12.05 27.12
CA GLU A 96 7.49 -12.41 26.04
C GLU A 96 8.37 -11.23 25.59
N VAL A 97 7.81 -10.01 25.57
CA VAL A 97 8.60 -8.79 25.28
C VAL A 97 9.62 -8.51 26.37
N LEU A 98 9.29 -8.67 27.64
CA LEU A 98 10.24 -8.50 28.76
C LEU A 98 11.36 -9.54 28.70
N ASP A 99 11.03 -10.81 28.48
CA ASP A 99 12.02 -11.88 28.33
C ASP A 99 12.98 -11.59 27.17
N MET A 100 12.46 -11.23 26.01
CA MET A 100 13.26 -10.82 24.86
C MET A 100 14.22 -9.67 25.21
N LEU A 101 13.73 -8.65 25.94
CA LEU A 101 14.56 -7.51 26.34
C LEU A 101 15.65 -7.87 27.33
N ASP A 102 15.44 -8.85 28.21
CA ASP A 102 16.47 -9.38 29.11
C ASP A 102 17.49 -10.24 28.36
N GLU A 103 17.05 -11.16 27.50
CA GLU A 103 17.91 -11.98 26.64
C GLU A 103 18.84 -11.12 25.79
N GLU A 104 18.30 -10.03 25.20
CA GLU A 104 19.05 -9.04 24.43
C GLU A 104 19.87 -8.07 25.31
N ARG A 105 19.86 -8.25 26.64
CA ARG A 105 20.57 -7.41 27.61
C ARG A 105 20.22 -5.92 27.53
N ARG A 106 18.95 -5.60 27.21
CA ARG A 106 18.44 -4.24 27.17
C ARG A 106 17.95 -3.79 28.54
N VAL A 107 17.31 -4.69 29.26
CA VAL A 107 16.88 -4.54 30.66
C VAL A 107 17.48 -5.69 31.48
N TRP A 108 17.40 -5.63 32.78
CA TRP A 108 17.53 -6.78 33.66
C TRP A 108 16.17 -7.18 34.19
N LEU A 109 15.92 -8.45 34.34
CA LEU A 109 14.67 -9.04 34.80
C LEU A 109 14.95 -9.94 36.01
N ASP A 110 14.16 -9.80 37.07
CA ASP A 110 14.22 -10.58 38.27
C ASP A 110 12.83 -11.14 38.58
N TRP A 111 12.67 -12.41 38.33
CA TRP A 111 11.41 -13.11 38.55
C TRP A 111 11.12 -13.40 40.03
N GLU A 112 12.17 -13.49 40.89
CA GLU A 112 11.99 -13.77 42.33
C GLU A 112 11.40 -12.52 43.01
N ASP A 113 11.92 -11.34 42.68
CA ASP A 113 11.43 -10.06 43.22
C ASP A 113 10.34 -9.43 42.38
N ASN A 114 9.87 -10.05 41.30
CA ASN A 114 8.88 -9.55 40.32
C ASN A 114 9.22 -8.16 39.78
N ARG A 115 10.48 -7.93 39.42
CA ARG A 115 10.98 -6.61 39.03
C ARG A 115 11.84 -6.63 37.78
N PHE A 116 11.87 -5.49 37.10
CA PHE A 116 12.80 -5.23 36.02
C PHE A 116 13.34 -3.80 36.05
N GLY A 117 14.50 -3.58 35.44
CA GLY A 117 15.15 -2.29 35.44
C GLY A 117 16.20 -2.13 34.36
N LYS A 118 16.83 -0.95 34.32
CA LYS A 118 17.76 -0.58 33.25
C LYS A 118 19.08 -1.32 33.30
N ARG A 119 19.61 -1.68 32.13
CA ARG A 119 21.04 -1.97 31.94
C ARG A 119 21.79 -0.73 31.41
N GLY A 120 23.12 -0.79 31.43
CA GLY A 120 23.98 0.39 31.20
C GLY A 120 23.75 1.17 29.90
N PHE A 121 23.24 0.53 28.85
CA PHE A 121 22.99 1.16 27.54
C PHE A 121 21.53 1.54 27.29
N ALA A 122 20.62 1.30 28.21
CA ALA A 122 19.17 1.52 28.03
C ALA A 122 18.85 2.95 27.58
N GLN A 123 19.47 3.93 28.19
CA GLN A 123 19.25 5.34 27.86
C GLN A 123 19.68 5.66 26.41
N MET A 124 20.83 5.17 25.98
CA MET A 124 21.32 5.37 24.61
C MET A 124 20.37 4.70 23.60
N ILE A 125 19.95 3.47 23.88
CA ILE A 125 19.02 2.71 23.03
C ILE A 125 17.70 3.46 22.91
N TYR A 126 17.13 3.94 24.02
CA TYR A 126 15.91 4.71 24.03
C TYR A 126 16.00 5.95 23.14
N TYR A 127 17.03 6.79 23.33
CA TYR A 127 17.15 8.06 22.58
C TYR A 127 17.52 7.88 21.12
N THR A 128 18.18 6.80 20.75
CA THR A 128 18.49 6.52 19.33
C THR A 128 17.31 5.91 18.58
N ASN A 129 16.28 5.43 19.29
CA ASN A 129 15.08 4.78 18.72
C ASN A 129 13.77 5.48 19.14
N ILE A 130 13.76 6.79 19.30
CA ILE A 130 12.56 7.56 19.74
C ILE A 130 11.44 7.54 18.67
N GLY A 131 11.65 7.04 17.50
CA GLY A 131 10.63 6.97 16.46
C GLY A 131 10.03 5.58 16.34
N THR A 132 8.72 5.51 16.05
CA THR A 132 8.06 4.28 15.65
C THR A 132 8.28 3.93 14.18
N ILE A 133 8.85 4.85 13.41
CA ILE A 133 9.21 4.65 12.01
C ILE A 133 10.68 4.27 11.99
N ALA A 134 10.96 2.96 11.82
CA ALA A 134 12.32 2.51 11.59
C ALA A 134 12.87 3.19 10.33
N PRO A 135 14.11 3.68 10.34
CA PRO A 135 14.73 4.16 9.12
C PRO A 135 14.72 3.01 8.11
N ASP A 136 14.17 3.27 6.93
CA ASP A 136 14.21 2.29 5.84
C ASP A 136 15.69 1.98 5.57
N ASN A 137 16.08 0.71 5.73
CA ASN A 137 17.43 0.27 5.47
C ASN A 137 17.70 0.46 3.98
N SER A 138 18.30 1.60 3.63
CA SER A 138 18.69 1.87 2.26
C SER A 138 19.97 1.09 1.92
N TYR A 139 19.91 0.39 0.81
CA TYR A 139 21.04 -0.32 0.25
C TYR A 139 21.79 0.60 -0.70
N LEU A 140 23.09 0.74 -0.49
CA LEU A 140 23.94 1.53 -1.37
C LEU A 140 24.33 0.74 -2.62
N VAL A 141 24.16 1.35 -3.79
CA VAL A 141 24.46 0.73 -5.08
C VAL A 141 25.80 1.20 -5.60
N PHE A 142 26.68 0.25 -5.89
CA PHE A 142 28.03 0.53 -6.39
C PHE A 142 28.30 -0.20 -7.70
N THR A 143 28.97 0.46 -8.62
CA THR A 143 29.58 -0.15 -9.80
C THR A 143 30.84 -0.93 -9.44
N GLY A 144 31.32 -1.79 -10.35
CA GLY A 144 32.48 -2.63 -10.11
C GLY A 144 33.79 -1.86 -9.84
N ASP A 145 33.89 -0.61 -10.26
CA ASP A 145 34.98 0.34 -9.95
C ASP A 145 34.83 1.04 -8.59
N GLY A 146 33.76 0.73 -7.86
CA GLY A 146 33.49 1.32 -6.53
C GLY A 146 32.76 2.66 -6.55
N THR A 147 32.30 3.13 -7.71
CA THR A 147 31.52 4.37 -7.81
C THR A 147 30.12 4.17 -7.21
N LEU A 148 29.71 5.07 -6.32
CA LEU A 148 28.34 5.10 -5.77
C LEU A 148 27.38 5.62 -6.83
N VAL A 149 26.37 4.81 -7.18
CA VAL A 149 25.35 5.14 -8.19
C VAL A 149 24.10 5.73 -7.56
N GLY A 150 23.73 5.24 -6.36
CA GLY A 150 22.53 5.66 -5.66
C GLY A 150 22.15 4.73 -4.52
N GLN A 151 20.87 4.78 -4.16
CA GLN A 151 20.31 3.98 -3.07
C GLN A 151 19.04 3.27 -3.53
N LEU A 152 18.78 2.10 -2.96
CA LEU A 152 17.55 1.30 -3.17
C LEU A 152 16.92 0.99 -1.81
N SER A 153 15.60 0.91 -1.76
CA SER A 153 14.87 0.48 -0.55
C SER A 153 15.09 -1.00 -0.27
N SER A 154 14.96 -1.40 0.98
CA SER A 154 15.05 -2.82 1.38
C SER A 154 13.99 -3.67 0.67
N SER A 155 12.78 -3.16 0.52
CA SER A 155 11.69 -3.82 -0.18
C SER A 155 12.01 -4.10 -1.66
N PHE A 156 12.66 -3.15 -2.35
CA PHE A 156 13.09 -3.36 -3.72
C PHE A 156 14.23 -4.38 -3.80
N VAL A 157 15.22 -4.28 -2.92
CA VAL A 157 16.38 -5.20 -2.91
C VAL A 157 15.96 -6.62 -2.59
N SER A 158 14.96 -6.84 -1.74
CA SER A 158 14.44 -8.18 -1.44
C SER A 158 13.82 -8.88 -2.66
N SER A 159 13.37 -8.13 -3.66
CA SER A 159 12.84 -8.66 -4.92
C SER A 159 13.92 -8.92 -5.98
N LEU A 160 15.15 -8.40 -5.78
CA LEU A 160 16.25 -8.51 -6.75
C LEU A 160 16.88 -9.89 -6.74
N ARG A 161 17.20 -10.38 -7.95
CA ARG A 161 18.03 -11.56 -8.16
C ARG A 161 19.30 -11.18 -8.92
N ASN A 162 20.35 -11.98 -8.74
CA ASN A 162 21.57 -11.79 -9.54
C ASN A 162 21.25 -11.92 -11.04
N GLY A 163 21.68 -10.96 -11.83
CA GLY A 163 21.41 -10.87 -13.26
C GLY A 163 20.24 -9.99 -13.65
N ASP A 164 19.38 -9.60 -12.71
CA ASP A 164 18.26 -8.69 -12.97
C ASP A 164 18.77 -7.32 -13.43
N VAL A 165 18.02 -6.71 -14.33
CA VAL A 165 18.32 -5.36 -14.85
C VAL A 165 17.28 -4.39 -14.33
N PHE A 166 17.72 -3.28 -13.75
CA PHE A 166 16.85 -2.24 -13.25
C PHE A 166 17.34 -0.84 -13.65
N LEU A 167 16.46 0.13 -13.57
CA LEU A 167 16.75 1.54 -13.86
C LEU A 167 17.05 2.29 -12.56
N LEU A 168 18.16 3.02 -12.51
CA LEU A 168 18.51 3.89 -11.40
C LEU A 168 19.20 5.16 -11.93
N GLY A 169 18.74 6.34 -11.51
CA GLY A 169 19.34 7.60 -11.93
C GLY A 169 19.36 7.84 -13.46
N GLY A 170 18.36 7.29 -14.18
CA GLY A 170 18.27 7.40 -15.64
C GLY A 170 19.14 6.42 -16.43
N SER A 171 19.88 5.52 -15.75
CA SER A 171 20.74 4.51 -16.38
C SER A 171 20.31 3.10 -15.96
N THR A 172 20.55 2.12 -16.85
CA THR A 172 20.24 0.71 -16.58
C THR A 172 21.46 -0.02 -16.01
N TYR A 173 21.21 -0.82 -14.98
CA TYR A 173 22.22 -1.59 -14.26
C TYR A 173 21.78 -3.03 -14.09
N ARG A 174 22.74 -3.95 -14.17
CA ARG A 174 22.55 -5.38 -13.90
C ARG A 174 23.09 -5.72 -12.52
N VAL A 175 22.31 -6.42 -11.72
CA VAL A 175 22.72 -6.90 -10.40
C VAL A 175 23.81 -7.95 -10.54
N ALA A 176 24.97 -7.67 -9.96
CA ALA A 176 26.09 -8.61 -9.88
C ALA A 176 26.05 -9.38 -8.56
N SER A 177 25.84 -8.70 -7.43
CA SER A 177 25.68 -9.33 -6.13
C SER A 177 25.08 -8.36 -5.09
N VAL A 178 24.39 -8.93 -4.09
CA VAL A 178 23.94 -8.22 -2.90
C VAL A 178 24.70 -8.78 -1.70
N ARG A 179 25.34 -7.91 -0.91
CA ARG A 179 26.09 -8.29 0.30
C ARG A 179 25.88 -7.27 1.42
N GLY A 180 25.28 -7.70 2.53
CA GLY A 180 24.88 -6.79 3.60
C GLY A 180 23.98 -5.68 3.07
N THR A 181 24.32 -4.41 3.31
CA THR A 181 23.60 -3.23 2.80
C THR A 181 24.15 -2.69 1.48
N ARG A 182 24.93 -3.49 0.75
CA ARG A 182 25.57 -3.09 -0.51
C ARG A 182 25.08 -3.92 -1.67
N VAL A 183 24.64 -3.25 -2.77
CA VAL A 183 24.30 -3.85 -4.06
C VAL A 183 25.41 -3.51 -5.05
N ASN A 184 26.09 -4.52 -5.58
CA ASN A 184 27.08 -4.34 -6.63
C ASN A 184 26.42 -4.56 -7.99
N VAL A 185 26.67 -3.64 -8.91
CA VAL A 185 26.06 -3.65 -10.24
C VAL A 185 27.09 -3.45 -11.35
N THR A 186 26.71 -3.84 -12.56
CA THR A 186 27.41 -3.50 -13.78
C THR A 186 26.52 -2.67 -14.72
N PRO A 187 27.03 -1.69 -15.45
CA PRO A 187 26.26 -0.98 -16.46
C PRO A 187 25.61 -1.96 -17.46
N ALA A 188 24.35 -1.73 -17.80
CA ALA A 188 23.56 -2.56 -18.71
C ALA A 188 22.91 -1.72 -19.80
N THR A 189 23.69 -0.87 -20.45
CA THR A 189 23.21 0.05 -21.50
C THR A 189 22.57 -0.73 -22.63
N GLY A 190 21.36 -0.33 -23.03
CA GLY A 190 20.60 -0.99 -24.12
C GLY A 190 19.78 -2.20 -23.70
N TYR A 191 19.88 -2.68 -22.48
CA TYR A 191 19.00 -3.73 -21.94
C TYR A 191 17.71 -3.12 -21.41
N ARG A 192 16.58 -3.79 -21.67
CA ARG A 192 15.31 -3.43 -21.03
C ARG A 192 15.34 -3.87 -19.57
N PRO A 193 14.87 -3.03 -18.63
CA PRO A 193 14.70 -3.45 -17.25
C PRO A 193 13.83 -4.70 -17.16
N THR A 194 14.27 -5.69 -16.40
CA THR A 194 13.51 -6.92 -16.13
C THR A 194 12.58 -6.73 -14.92
N ILE A 195 12.85 -5.70 -14.13
CA ILE A 195 12.06 -5.34 -12.95
C ILE A 195 11.55 -3.92 -13.15
N PRO A 196 10.25 -3.67 -12.88
CA PRO A 196 9.69 -2.32 -12.91
C PRO A 196 10.46 -1.43 -11.92
N SER A 197 10.93 -0.29 -12.40
CA SER A 197 11.53 0.71 -11.55
C SER A 197 10.49 1.28 -10.60
N TRP A 198 10.86 1.39 -9.31
CA TRP A 198 10.14 2.16 -8.30
C TRP A 198 8.64 1.92 -8.19
N THR A 199 8.28 1.02 -7.35
CA THR A 199 7.09 1.26 -6.54
C THR A 199 7.54 2.08 -5.33
N GLY A 200 7.53 3.40 -5.44
CA GLY A 200 7.40 4.22 -4.24
C GLY A 200 6.20 3.66 -3.47
N GLU A 201 6.16 3.82 -2.15
CA GLU A 201 4.95 3.57 -1.38
C GLU A 201 3.86 4.54 -1.90
N ALA A 202 3.30 4.24 -3.07
CA ALA A 202 2.06 4.84 -3.50
C ALA A 202 1.03 4.34 -2.49
N ASN A 203 0.51 5.25 -1.67
CA ASN A 203 -0.58 4.93 -0.77
C ASN A 203 -1.66 4.26 -1.61
N SER A 204 -1.85 2.97 -1.42
CA SER A 204 -2.87 2.20 -2.12
C SER A 204 -4.23 2.85 -1.87
N ARG A 205 -5.09 2.81 -2.89
CA ARG A 205 -6.47 3.27 -2.77
C ARG A 205 -7.15 2.53 -1.61
N THR A 206 -7.79 3.29 -0.72
CA THR A 206 -8.49 2.70 0.43
C THR A 206 -9.68 1.87 0.00
N HIS A 207 -10.15 0.98 0.89
CA HIS A 207 -11.35 0.20 0.64
C HIS A 207 -12.56 1.11 0.41
N GLU A 208 -12.72 2.14 1.23
CA GLU A 208 -13.81 3.09 1.18
C GLU A 208 -13.85 3.84 -0.16
N LEU A 209 -12.70 4.33 -0.62
CA LEU A 209 -12.61 4.98 -1.94
C LEU A 209 -12.87 3.98 -3.07
N SER A 210 -12.44 2.73 -2.94
CA SER A 210 -12.77 1.68 -3.91
C SER A 210 -14.27 1.40 -3.98
N GLN A 211 -14.95 1.40 -2.83
CA GLN A 211 -16.42 1.28 -2.78
C GLN A 211 -17.10 2.49 -3.42
N ALA A 212 -16.59 3.71 -3.22
CA ALA A 212 -17.11 4.90 -3.88
C ALA A 212 -16.94 4.83 -5.41
N VAL A 213 -15.80 4.32 -5.91
CA VAL A 213 -15.59 4.06 -7.34
C VAL A 213 -16.61 3.08 -7.89
N LEU A 214 -16.85 1.96 -7.20
CA LEU A 214 -17.82 0.96 -7.63
C LEU A 214 -19.26 1.47 -7.60
N ARG A 215 -19.62 2.31 -6.60
CA ARG A 215 -20.93 2.98 -6.57
C ARG A 215 -21.11 3.93 -7.75
N LEU A 216 -20.10 4.78 -8.02
CA LEU A 216 -20.11 5.68 -9.18
C LEU A 216 -20.31 4.90 -10.48
N LEU A 217 -19.49 3.89 -10.72
CA LEU A 217 -19.58 3.05 -11.93
C LEU A 217 -20.93 2.34 -12.03
N GLY A 218 -21.48 1.84 -10.93
CA GLY A 218 -22.79 1.23 -10.86
C GLY A 218 -23.91 2.20 -11.24
N GLN A 219 -23.92 3.41 -10.69
CA GLN A 219 -24.92 4.44 -11.01
C GLN A 219 -24.91 4.84 -12.48
N VAL A 220 -23.69 5.05 -13.03
CA VAL A 220 -23.55 5.47 -14.43
C VAL A 220 -23.84 4.32 -15.40
N SER A 221 -23.46 3.07 -15.04
CA SER A 221 -23.69 1.91 -15.92
C SER A 221 -25.17 1.64 -16.21
N VAL A 222 -26.04 1.98 -15.29
CA VAL A 222 -27.52 1.86 -15.50
C VAL A 222 -27.96 2.83 -16.60
N GLY A 223 -27.53 4.09 -16.54
CA GLY A 223 -27.84 5.10 -17.55
C GLY A 223 -27.29 4.73 -18.93
N ALA A 224 -26.02 4.32 -18.99
CA ALA A 224 -25.36 3.91 -20.23
C ALA A 224 -26.06 2.71 -20.91
N ARG A 225 -26.48 1.70 -20.13
CA ARG A 225 -27.20 0.52 -20.66
C ARG A 225 -28.60 0.82 -21.14
N MET A 226 -29.30 1.73 -20.47
CA MET A 226 -30.65 2.12 -20.84
C MET A 226 -30.69 3.12 -21.99
N GLY A 227 -29.53 3.60 -22.48
CA GLY A 227 -29.46 4.65 -23.48
C GLY A 227 -30.02 5.98 -22.98
N THR A 228 -30.18 6.15 -21.67
CA THR A 228 -30.66 7.37 -21.05
C THR A 228 -29.49 8.35 -20.88
N ASP A 229 -29.79 9.64 -21.06
CA ASP A 229 -28.79 10.66 -20.79
C ASP A 229 -28.50 10.73 -19.27
N TYR A 230 -27.30 10.40 -18.88
CA TYR A 230 -26.84 10.46 -17.49
C TYR A 230 -25.96 11.68 -17.19
N GLU A 231 -25.80 12.59 -18.16
CA GLU A 231 -25.09 13.87 -17.95
C GLU A 231 -25.68 14.68 -16.78
N PRO A 232 -27.01 14.74 -16.57
CA PRO A 232 -27.58 15.41 -15.41
C PRO A 232 -27.13 14.82 -14.07
N ILE A 233 -26.93 13.50 -13.98
CA ILE A 233 -26.40 12.86 -12.76
C ILE A 233 -25.00 13.38 -12.47
N LEU A 234 -24.16 13.50 -13.51
CA LEU A 234 -22.79 13.96 -13.36
C LEU A 234 -22.72 15.46 -13.00
N THR A 235 -23.54 16.29 -13.60
CA THR A 235 -23.49 17.75 -13.42
C THR A 235 -24.24 18.22 -12.19
N GLU A 236 -25.40 17.65 -11.90
CA GLU A 236 -26.27 18.09 -10.80
C GLU A 236 -25.99 17.36 -9.50
N ALA A 237 -26.06 16.02 -9.51
CA ALA A 237 -25.86 15.23 -8.29
C ALA A 237 -24.39 15.23 -7.83
N LEU A 238 -23.44 15.10 -8.75
CA LEU A 238 -22.01 15.07 -8.43
C LEU A 238 -21.36 16.48 -8.51
N GLN A 239 -22.09 17.50 -8.88
CA GLN A 239 -21.64 18.89 -8.97
C GLN A 239 -20.38 19.06 -9.83
N LEU A 240 -20.24 18.25 -10.89
CA LEU A 240 -19.11 18.34 -11.79
C LEU A 240 -19.27 19.50 -12.74
N ASN A 241 -18.16 20.17 -13.07
CA ASN A 241 -18.20 21.13 -14.17
C ASN A 241 -18.38 20.38 -15.51
N LYS A 242 -18.98 21.06 -16.48
CA LYS A 242 -19.36 20.48 -17.77
C LYS A 242 -18.21 19.77 -18.50
N PRO A 243 -16.97 20.33 -18.60
CA PRO A 243 -15.85 19.62 -19.24
C PRO A 243 -15.50 18.28 -18.56
N VAL A 244 -15.51 18.21 -17.24
CA VAL A 244 -15.23 16.98 -16.48
C VAL A 244 -16.34 15.95 -16.68
N ALA A 245 -17.60 16.39 -16.61
CA ALA A 245 -18.75 15.51 -16.85
C ALA A 245 -18.72 14.92 -18.27
N MET A 246 -18.40 15.73 -19.28
CA MET A 246 -18.27 15.26 -20.68
C MET A 246 -17.10 14.28 -20.85
N ALA A 247 -15.95 14.57 -20.26
CA ALA A 247 -14.79 13.65 -20.34
C ALA A 247 -15.07 12.30 -19.69
N LEU A 248 -15.73 12.31 -18.51
CA LEU A 248 -16.12 11.07 -17.84
C LEU A 248 -17.18 10.32 -18.66
N LYS A 249 -18.18 11.03 -19.20
CA LYS A 249 -19.21 10.45 -20.06
C LYS A 249 -18.58 9.78 -21.28
N GLN A 250 -17.72 10.48 -21.99
CA GLN A 250 -17.03 9.92 -23.16
C GLN A 250 -16.26 8.65 -22.82
N PHE A 251 -15.48 8.66 -21.75
CA PHE A 251 -14.73 7.47 -21.31
C PHE A 251 -15.65 6.28 -21.03
N LEU A 252 -16.75 6.51 -20.32
CA LEU A 252 -17.69 5.45 -19.94
C LEU A 252 -18.47 4.92 -21.16
N ASP A 253 -18.84 5.79 -22.09
CA ASP A 253 -19.51 5.40 -23.34
C ASP A 253 -18.57 4.57 -24.23
N GLU A 254 -17.29 4.97 -24.38
CA GLU A 254 -16.26 4.22 -25.10
C GLU A 254 -15.99 2.87 -24.45
N HIS A 255 -15.85 2.84 -23.12
CA HIS A 255 -15.63 1.59 -22.37
C HIS A 255 -16.83 0.65 -22.52
N THR A 256 -18.05 1.14 -22.36
CA THR A 256 -19.27 0.35 -22.50
C THR A 256 -19.47 -0.16 -23.92
N ALA A 257 -19.11 0.63 -24.92
CA ALA A 257 -19.16 0.20 -26.32
C ALA A 257 -18.19 -0.93 -26.64
N THR A 258 -17.05 -1.00 -25.96
CA THR A 258 -16.01 -2.02 -26.17
C THR A 258 -16.29 -3.29 -25.34
N THR A 259 -16.59 -3.12 -24.05
CA THR A 259 -16.70 -4.24 -23.08
C THR A 259 -18.15 -4.62 -22.81
N PHE A 260 -19.13 -3.85 -23.30
CA PHE A 260 -20.56 -3.98 -23.02
C PHE A 260 -20.95 -3.85 -21.55
N GLN A 261 -19.99 -3.75 -20.64
CA GLN A 261 -20.19 -3.77 -19.19
C GLN A 261 -19.11 -2.93 -18.48
N VAL A 262 -19.43 -2.46 -17.28
CA VAL A 262 -18.48 -1.88 -16.34
C VAL A 262 -18.46 -2.68 -15.05
N PRO A 263 -17.34 -2.71 -14.31
CA PRO A 263 -17.29 -3.35 -13.00
C PRO A 263 -18.25 -2.64 -12.03
N SER A 264 -18.81 -3.40 -11.10
CA SER A 264 -19.71 -2.89 -10.07
C SER A 264 -19.58 -3.73 -8.78
N ASN A 265 -20.36 -3.42 -7.76
CA ASN A 265 -20.29 -4.15 -6.48
C ASN A 265 -20.60 -5.65 -6.64
N ASP A 266 -21.40 -6.01 -7.61
CA ASP A 266 -21.85 -7.36 -7.90
C ASP A 266 -21.21 -7.98 -9.16
N ARG A 267 -20.25 -7.28 -9.78
CA ARG A 267 -19.65 -7.71 -11.04
C ARG A 267 -18.15 -7.46 -11.12
N ILE A 268 -17.44 -8.52 -11.48
CA ILE A 268 -16.04 -8.51 -11.89
C ILE A 268 -16.00 -8.76 -13.40
N LEU A 269 -15.15 -8.04 -14.13
CA LEU A 269 -14.94 -8.29 -15.55
C LEU A 269 -13.69 -9.14 -15.73
N ILE A 270 -13.79 -10.12 -16.63
CA ILE A 270 -12.66 -10.93 -17.06
C ILE A 270 -12.61 -10.84 -18.58
N GLU A 271 -11.51 -10.33 -19.09
CA GLU A 271 -11.29 -10.06 -20.50
C GLU A 271 -10.07 -10.84 -20.99
N GLN A 272 -10.21 -11.53 -22.09
CA GLN A 272 -9.07 -12.14 -22.78
C GLN A 272 -8.52 -11.17 -23.80
N VAL A 273 -7.22 -10.89 -23.72
CA VAL A 273 -6.52 -9.99 -24.61
C VAL A 273 -5.84 -10.79 -25.72
N ASP A 274 -5.98 -10.34 -26.97
CA ASP A 274 -5.26 -10.92 -28.11
C ASP A 274 -3.75 -10.68 -27.96
N SER A 275 -3.03 -11.74 -27.66
CA SER A 275 -1.59 -11.71 -27.40
C SER A 275 -0.97 -13.09 -27.66
N PRO A 276 0.37 -13.18 -27.89
CA PRO A 276 1.05 -14.45 -28.19
C PRO A 276 0.87 -15.52 -27.09
N LEU A 277 0.67 -15.12 -25.86
CA LEU A 277 0.32 -16.01 -24.75
C LEU A 277 -1.08 -15.64 -24.26
N PRO A 278 -1.91 -16.61 -23.88
CA PRO A 278 -3.21 -16.34 -23.29
C PRO A 278 -3.12 -15.36 -22.12
N THR A 279 -3.67 -14.18 -22.32
CA THR A 279 -3.56 -13.07 -21.37
C THR A 279 -4.95 -12.67 -20.92
N TYR A 280 -5.17 -12.69 -19.61
CA TYR A 280 -6.43 -12.33 -18.99
C TYR A 280 -6.26 -11.07 -18.14
N VAL A 281 -7.16 -10.14 -18.30
CA VAL A 281 -7.29 -8.94 -17.46
C VAL A 281 -8.53 -9.10 -16.60
N VAL A 282 -8.33 -9.10 -15.30
CA VAL A 282 -9.42 -9.20 -14.31
C VAL A 282 -9.61 -7.84 -13.67
N THR A 283 -10.72 -7.17 -13.99
CA THR A 283 -11.03 -5.83 -13.49
C THR A 283 -12.07 -5.91 -12.38
N THR A 284 -11.68 -5.55 -11.17
CA THR A 284 -12.51 -5.60 -9.97
C THR A 284 -12.84 -4.21 -9.41
N CYS A 285 -11.96 -3.23 -9.59
CA CYS A 285 -11.99 -1.88 -8.97
C CYS A 285 -12.06 -1.90 -7.42
N ARG A 286 -11.69 -3.00 -6.77
CA ARG A 286 -11.79 -3.19 -5.31
C ARG A 286 -10.53 -2.80 -4.53
N GLY A 287 -9.52 -2.27 -5.22
CA GLY A 287 -8.25 -1.86 -4.64
C GLY A 287 -7.19 -2.96 -4.66
N ARG A 288 -5.91 -2.53 -4.55
CA ARG A 288 -4.75 -3.40 -4.74
C ARG A 288 -4.70 -4.59 -3.80
N ALA A 289 -5.05 -4.41 -2.51
CA ALA A 289 -5.02 -5.50 -1.52
C ALA A 289 -6.00 -6.63 -1.88
N PHE A 290 -7.21 -6.29 -2.32
CA PHE A 290 -8.19 -7.27 -2.79
C PHE A 290 -7.69 -7.98 -4.05
N ASN A 291 -7.14 -7.24 -5.01
CA ASN A 291 -6.64 -7.77 -6.26
C ASN A 291 -5.45 -8.71 -6.05
N LEU A 292 -4.54 -8.38 -5.12
CA LEU A 292 -3.45 -9.26 -4.71
C LEU A 292 -3.98 -10.58 -4.13
N ALA A 293 -4.91 -10.52 -3.19
CA ALA A 293 -5.50 -11.71 -2.58
C ALA A 293 -6.18 -12.61 -3.62
N LEU A 294 -7.01 -12.00 -4.50
CA LEU A 294 -7.70 -12.74 -5.56
C LEU A 294 -6.73 -13.33 -6.59
N GLY A 295 -5.72 -12.57 -7.00
CA GLY A 295 -4.73 -13.03 -7.97
C GLY A 295 -3.83 -14.14 -7.42
N TYR A 296 -3.46 -14.11 -6.14
CA TYR A 296 -2.74 -15.23 -5.52
C TYR A 296 -3.62 -16.46 -5.33
N LEU A 297 -4.91 -16.29 -5.02
CA LEU A 297 -5.86 -17.39 -5.00
C LEU A 297 -5.97 -18.03 -6.39
N PHE A 298 -6.11 -17.20 -7.43
CA PHE A 298 -6.09 -17.64 -8.83
C PHE A 298 -4.81 -18.41 -9.16
N ALA A 299 -3.64 -17.89 -8.76
CA ALA A 299 -2.35 -18.54 -8.98
C ALA A 299 -2.27 -19.92 -8.27
N GLY A 300 -2.80 -20.02 -7.06
CA GLY A 300 -2.88 -21.29 -6.32
C GLY A 300 -3.75 -22.33 -7.02
N ILE A 301 -4.88 -21.91 -7.61
CA ILE A 301 -5.77 -22.78 -8.38
C ILE A 301 -5.08 -23.19 -9.69
N ALA A 302 -4.53 -22.23 -10.44
CA ALA A 302 -3.81 -22.49 -11.68
C ALA A 302 -2.67 -23.50 -11.49
N SER A 303 -1.91 -23.39 -10.40
CA SER A 303 -0.85 -24.35 -10.07
C SER A 303 -1.36 -25.77 -9.86
N LYS A 304 -2.55 -25.95 -9.26
CA LYS A 304 -3.17 -27.28 -9.07
C LYS A 304 -3.61 -27.91 -10.40
N GLU A 305 -3.99 -27.07 -11.35
CA GLU A 305 -4.39 -27.48 -12.72
C GLU A 305 -3.19 -27.58 -13.69
N ASN A 306 -1.95 -27.49 -13.18
CA ASN A 306 -0.71 -27.49 -13.96
C ASN A 306 -0.61 -26.34 -14.98
N ILE A 307 -1.26 -25.22 -14.74
CA ILE A 307 -1.19 -24.02 -15.54
C ILE A 307 0.00 -23.17 -15.07
N ILE A 308 0.95 -22.91 -15.98
CA ILE A 308 2.10 -22.05 -15.67
C ILE A 308 1.69 -20.60 -15.85
N ILE A 309 1.91 -19.78 -14.84
CA ILE A 309 1.73 -18.34 -14.92
C ILE A 309 3.07 -17.70 -15.26
N HIS A 310 3.15 -17.08 -16.43
CA HIS A 310 4.34 -16.39 -16.92
C HIS A 310 4.48 -14.97 -16.35
N GLU A 311 3.34 -14.32 -16.14
CA GLU A 311 3.29 -12.97 -15.60
C GLU A 311 2.02 -12.79 -14.75
N LEU A 312 2.17 -12.14 -13.61
CA LEU A 312 1.06 -11.73 -12.75
C LEU A 312 1.37 -10.33 -12.25
N SER A 313 0.58 -9.34 -12.67
CA SER A 313 0.77 -7.94 -12.29
C SER A 313 -0.52 -7.34 -11.74
N PHE A 314 -0.39 -6.42 -10.79
CA PHE A 314 -1.50 -5.90 -9.99
C PHE A 314 -1.51 -4.39 -9.96
N ASP A 315 -2.71 -3.81 -10.04
CA ASP A 315 -2.96 -2.41 -9.77
C ASP A 315 -4.20 -2.21 -8.87
N GLU A 316 -4.67 -0.98 -8.74
CA GLU A 316 -5.85 -0.62 -7.94
C GLU A 316 -7.15 -1.12 -8.56
N ASN A 317 -7.17 -1.34 -9.87
CA ASN A 317 -8.38 -1.69 -10.61
C ASN A 317 -8.51 -3.18 -10.84
N GLY A 318 -7.39 -3.93 -10.86
CA GLY A 318 -7.43 -5.36 -11.15
C GLY A 318 -6.07 -6.03 -11.15
N PHE A 319 -6.00 -7.11 -11.91
CA PHE A 319 -4.73 -7.79 -12.18
C PHE A 319 -4.72 -8.36 -13.60
N LEU A 320 -3.52 -8.54 -14.13
CA LEU A 320 -3.26 -9.21 -15.39
C LEU A 320 -2.55 -10.53 -15.12
N ALA A 321 -2.99 -11.59 -15.79
CA ALA A 321 -2.36 -12.90 -15.76
C ALA A 321 -2.05 -13.40 -17.17
N LYS A 322 -0.78 -13.76 -17.45
CA LYS A 322 -0.35 -14.46 -18.66
C LYS A 322 -0.12 -15.92 -18.36
N LEU A 323 -0.76 -16.78 -19.12
CA LEU A 323 -0.82 -18.21 -18.88
C LEU A 323 -0.12 -19.00 -19.99
N SER A 324 0.29 -20.23 -19.67
CA SER A 324 0.89 -21.16 -20.65
C SER A 324 -0.10 -21.67 -21.71
N HIS A 325 -1.40 -21.74 -21.38
CA HIS A 325 -2.48 -22.16 -22.25
C HIS A 325 -3.79 -21.53 -21.84
N GLU A 326 -4.78 -21.57 -22.72
CA GLU A 326 -6.11 -21.01 -22.47
C GLU A 326 -6.85 -21.77 -21.35
N VAL A 327 -7.66 -21.02 -20.61
CA VAL A 327 -8.53 -21.54 -19.53
C VAL A 327 -9.97 -21.25 -19.91
N GLU A 328 -10.82 -22.27 -19.86
CA GLU A 328 -12.27 -22.05 -19.94
C GLU A 328 -12.74 -21.36 -18.65
N ILE A 329 -13.30 -20.18 -18.82
CA ILE A 329 -13.94 -19.43 -17.72
C ILE A 329 -15.41 -19.81 -17.75
N SER A 330 -15.81 -20.79 -16.92
CA SER A 330 -17.19 -21.21 -16.77
C SER A 330 -17.94 -20.43 -15.67
#